data_bca7d3d296074104d1beda306e53b52e
#
_entry.id   bca7d3d296074104d1beda306e53b52e
#
_cell.length_a   1.000
_cell.length_b   1.000
_cell.length_c   1.000
_cell.angle_alpha   90.00
_cell.angle_beta   90.00
_cell.angle_gamma   90.00
#
_symmetry.space_group_name_H-M   'P 1'
#
loop_
_entity.id
_entity.type
_entity.pdbx_description
1 polymer ?
#
loop_
_entity_poly.entity_id
_entity_poly.type
_entity_poly.pdbx_seq_one_letter_code
_entity_poly.pdbx_strand_id
1 'polypeptide(L)'
;GFDYASDCRGTQPFMPVWQGEVIHCPQLPTTLPTLDELLGVGGLNEGNVHERLLELTVNAPPTGHIYTLHAELEGMKLLPVFEKLLTGWRAQGYTITTTRAIFASLDKAALPRCEIVRGTLPGRSGTLMLQGNPYLDRWKLAAA
;
A
#
# COMPACT_ATOMS: atom_id res chain seq x y z
N GLY A 1 19.64 -11.56 4.93
CA GLY A 1 18.79 -10.56 4.28
C GLY A 1 17.36 -10.66 4.78
N PHE A 2 16.52 -9.78 4.31
CA PHE A 2 15.09 -9.82 4.60
C PHE A 2 14.37 -10.69 3.56
N ASP A 3 13.32 -11.39 3.96
CA ASP A 3 12.49 -12.19 3.05
C ASP A 3 11.65 -11.30 2.14
N TYR A 4 11.17 -10.16 2.67
CA TYR A 4 10.42 -9.11 1.98
C TYR A 4 10.56 -7.78 2.75
N ALA A 5 10.17 -6.68 2.12
CA ALA A 5 10.06 -5.36 2.74
C ALA A 5 8.67 -4.75 2.50
N SER A 6 8.28 -3.79 3.34
CA SER A 6 7.01 -3.06 3.25
C SER A 6 7.25 -1.59 3.61
N ASP A 7 8.17 -0.96 2.89
CA ASP A 7 8.69 0.38 3.18
C ASP A 7 8.48 1.39 2.04
N CYS A 8 7.66 1.03 1.05
CA CYS A 8 7.29 1.93 -0.04
C CYS A 8 5.77 2.02 -0.21
N ARG A 9 5.33 2.97 -1.03
CA ARG A 9 3.95 3.11 -1.50
C ARG A 9 3.81 2.48 -2.88
N GLY A 10 2.67 1.84 -3.12
CA GLY A 10 2.39 1.21 -4.41
C GLY A 10 0.99 0.66 -4.49
N THR A 11 0.73 -0.14 -5.52
CA THR A 11 -0.60 -0.69 -5.81
C THR A 11 -0.68 -2.20 -5.66
N GLN A 12 0.45 -2.89 -5.71
CA GLN A 12 0.52 -4.36 -5.63
C GLN A 12 1.94 -4.81 -5.25
N PRO A 13 2.12 -6.04 -4.74
CA PRO A 13 3.44 -6.61 -4.53
C PRO A 13 4.26 -6.64 -5.83
N PHE A 14 5.56 -6.35 -5.71
CA PHE A 14 6.45 -6.28 -6.87
C PHE A 14 7.91 -6.57 -6.51
N MET A 15 8.71 -6.90 -7.50
CA MET A 15 10.15 -7.02 -7.38
C MET A 15 10.77 -5.64 -7.72
N PRO A 16 11.44 -4.99 -6.75
CA PRO A 16 11.95 -3.65 -6.95
C PRO A 16 13.18 -3.64 -7.87
N VAL A 17 13.26 -2.61 -8.71
CA VAL A 17 14.43 -2.30 -9.53
C VAL A 17 14.96 -0.94 -9.08
N TRP A 18 16.21 -0.91 -8.68
CA TRP A 18 16.92 0.30 -8.26
C TRP A 18 18.18 0.49 -9.07
N GLN A 19 18.30 1.62 -9.75
CA GLN A 19 19.45 1.93 -10.61
C GLN A 19 19.78 0.86 -11.66
N GLY A 20 18.74 0.22 -12.20
CA GLY A 20 18.90 -0.83 -13.21
C GLY A 20 19.12 -2.24 -12.64
N GLU A 21 19.26 -2.40 -11.34
CA GLU A 21 19.46 -3.68 -10.67
C GLU A 21 18.17 -4.19 -10.04
N VAL A 22 17.85 -5.47 -10.21
CA VAL A 22 16.74 -6.14 -9.53
C VAL A 22 17.15 -6.47 -8.10
N ILE A 23 16.44 -5.91 -7.15
CA ILE A 23 16.66 -6.21 -5.73
C ILE A 23 15.85 -7.46 -5.35
N HIS A 24 16.54 -8.53 -4.94
CA HIS A 24 15.94 -9.82 -4.57
C HIS A 24 15.28 -9.80 -3.17
N CYS A 25 14.52 -8.76 -2.90
CA CYS A 25 13.70 -8.57 -1.70
C CYS A 25 12.37 -7.97 -2.14
N PRO A 26 11.32 -8.78 -2.33
CA PRO A 26 10.04 -8.29 -2.80
C PRO A 26 9.48 -7.19 -1.92
N GLN A 27 8.86 -6.21 -2.53
CA GLN A 27 8.10 -5.17 -1.85
C GLN A 27 6.64 -5.57 -1.71
N LEU A 28 6.11 -5.44 -0.51
CA LEU A 28 4.69 -5.46 -0.19
C LEU A 28 4.29 -4.02 0.16
N PRO A 29 4.00 -3.18 -0.84
CA PRO A 29 3.83 -1.76 -0.61
C PRO A 29 2.56 -1.46 0.17
N THR A 30 2.57 -0.40 0.98
CA THR A 30 1.35 0.19 1.52
C THR A 30 0.51 0.71 0.35
N THR A 31 -0.72 0.21 0.22
CA THR A 31 -1.61 0.51 -0.91
C THR A 31 -2.68 1.55 -0.59
N LEU A 32 -2.83 1.91 0.69
CA LEU A 32 -3.81 2.86 1.18
C LEU A 32 -3.12 4.06 1.85
N PRO A 33 -3.75 5.23 1.83
CA PRO A 33 -3.28 6.35 2.65
C PRO A 33 -3.43 6.02 4.14
N THR A 34 -2.58 6.60 4.96
CA THR A 34 -2.68 6.54 6.42
C THR A 34 -3.65 7.59 6.95
N LEU A 35 -4.13 7.47 8.20
CA LEU A 35 -5.08 8.43 8.78
C LEU A 35 -4.49 9.84 8.88
N ASP A 36 -3.22 9.96 9.24
CA ASP A 36 -2.52 11.24 9.34
C ASP A 36 -2.36 11.96 7.99
N GLU A 37 -2.32 11.22 6.89
CA GLU A 37 -2.30 11.78 5.52
C GLU A 37 -3.67 12.31 5.09
N LEU A 38 -4.75 11.78 5.65
CA LEU A 38 -6.13 12.14 5.30
C LEU A 38 -6.74 13.20 6.21
N LEU A 39 -6.42 13.17 7.50
CA LEU A 39 -7.01 14.09 8.47
C LEU A 39 -6.67 15.55 8.14
N GLY A 40 -7.72 16.39 8.12
CA GLY A 40 -7.60 17.81 7.79
C GLY A 40 -7.59 18.12 6.28
N VAL A 41 -7.54 17.11 5.41
CA VAL A 41 -7.57 17.30 3.96
C VAL A 41 -9.01 17.20 3.45
N GLY A 42 -9.44 18.19 2.66
CA GLY A 42 -10.76 18.14 2.00
C GLY A 42 -11.97 18.02 2.95
N GLY A 43 -11.86 18.50 4.19
CA GLY A 43 -12.93 18.41 5.19
C GLY A 43 -12.97 17.08 5.96
N LEU A 44 -11.99 16.20 5.73
CA LEU A 44 -11.89 14.94 6.48
C LEU A 44 -11.46 15.19 7.93
N ASN A 45 -12.14 14.54 8.84
CA ASN A 45 -11.93 14.63 10.28
C ASN A 45 -12.17 13.25 10.94
N GLU A 46 -12.00 13.15 12.26
CA GLU A 46 -12.17 11.90 13.01
C GLU A 46 -13.56 11.27 12.85
N GLY A 47 -14.57 12.07 12.51
CA GLY A 47 -15.96 11.60 12.34
C GLY A 47 -16.19 10.85 11.01
N ASN A 48 -15.47 11.22 9.93
CA ASN A 48 -15.77 10.76 8.57
C ASN A 48 -14.57 10.15 7.82
N VAL A 49 -13.34 10.26 8.31
CA VAL A 49 -12.15 9.76 7.60
C VAL A 49 -12.19 8.25 7.31
N HIS A 50 -12.85 7.48 8.18
CA HIS A 50 -13.05 6.04 7.95
C HIS A 50 -13.90 5.76 6.71
N GLU A 51 -14.91 6.57 6.43
CA GLU A 51 -15.75 6.43 5.24
C GLU A 51 -14.91 6.57 3.98
N ARG A 52 -14.00 7.55 3.96
CA ARG A 52 -13.08 7.73 2.83
C ARG A 52 -12.17 6.53 2.59
N LEU A 53 -11.62 5.92 3.63
CA LEU A 53 -10.81 4.70 3.50
C LEU A 53 -11.65 3.50 3.03
N LEU A 54 -12.88 3.37 3.53
CA LEU A 54 -13.79 2.32 3.09
C LEU A 54 -14.22 2.48 1.63
N GLU A 55 -14.40 3.69 1.15
CA GLU A 55 -14.63 3.97 -0.28
C GLU A 55 -13.46 3.48 -1.15
N LEU A 56 -12.22 3.73 -0.74
CA LEU A 56 -11.02 3.31 -1.46
C LEU A 56 -10.86 1.78 -1.53
N THR A 57 -11.54 1.05 -0.65
CA THR A 57 -11.45 -0.40 -0.55
C THR A 57 -12.70 -1.14 -1.08
N VAL A 58 -13.64 -0.45 -1.73
CA VAL A 58 -14.81 -1.09 -2.36
C VAL A 58 -14.39 -2.13 -3.40
N ASN A 59 -13.32 -1.86 -4.15
CA ASN A 59 -12.77 -2.77 -5.15
C ASN A 59 -11.39 -3.25 -4.72
N ALA A 60 -11.28 -4.52 -4.33
CA ALA A 60 -10.01 -5.12 -3.94
C ALA A 60 -9.12 -5.41 -5.15
N PRO A 61 -7.84 -5.02 -5.14
CA PRO A 61 -6.88 -5.59 -6.06
C PRO A 61 -6.69 -7.09 -5.79
N PRO A 62 -6.21 -7.88 -6.78
CA PRO A 62 -6.07 -9.34 -6.62
C PRO A 62 -5.24 -9.77 -5.41
N THR A 63 -4.31 -8.95 -4.97
CA THR A 63 -3.44 -9.20 -3.82
C THR A 63 -3.94 -8.59 -2.51
N GLY A 64 -5.15 -8.00 -2.53
CA GLY A 64 -5.70 -7.28 -1.39
C GLY A 64 -4.99 -5.94 -1.14
N HIS A 65 -5.30 -5.33 0.00
CA HIS A 65 -4.71 -4.07 0.44
C HIS A 65 -3.75 -4.27 1.60
N ILE A 66 -2.72 -3.43 1.66
CA ILE A 66 -1.85 -3.29 2.82
C ILE A 66 -2.06 -1.89 3.38
N TYR A 67 -2.47 -1.84 4.65
CA TYR A 67 -2.70 -0.62 5.40
C TYR A 67 -1.62 -0.46 6.47
N THR A 68 -0.99 0.69 6.52
CA THR A 68 -0.05 1.07 7.57
C THR A 68 -0.77 1.90 8.62
N LEU A 69 -0.64 1.49 9.86
CA LEU A 69 -1.18 2.20 11.02
C LEU A 69 -0.04 2.71 11.92
N HIS A 70 -0.33 3.73 12.70
CA HIS A 70 0.57 4.27 13.72
C HIS A 70 -0.03 4.00 15.09
N ALA A 71 0.67 3.23 15.92
CA ALA A 71 0.15 2.81 17.23
C ALA A 71 -0.25 3.99 18.13
N GLU A 72 0.46 5.10 18.03
CA GLU A 72 0.17 6.35 18.75
C GLU A 72 -1.07 7.09 18.24
N LEU A 73 -1.58 6.76 17.07
CA LEU A 73 -2.81 7.32 16.52
C LEU A 73 -3.95 6.32 16.64
N GLU A 74 -3.90 5.22 15.89
CA GLU A 74 -4.95 4.19 15.83
C GLU A 74 -5.06 3.38 17.13
N GLY A 75 -3.97 3.28 17.90
CA GLY A 75 -3.97 2.64 19.21
C GLY A 75 -4.40 3.57 20.36
N MET A 76 -4.60 4.86 20.12
CA MET A 76 -4.95 5.85 21.12
C MET A 76 -6.17 6.68 20.69
N LYS A 77 -5.97 7.94 20.32
CA LYS A 77 -7.04 8.89 20.01
C LYS A 77 -7.96 8.43 18.86
N LEU A 78 -7.38 7.77 17.86
CA LEU A 78 -8.11 7.30 16.69
C LEU A 78 -8.57 5.84 16.80
N LEU A 79 -8.50 5.23 17.98
CA LEU A 79 -8.97 3.85 18.17
C LEU A 79 -10.43 3.65 17.71
N PRO A 80 -11.40 4.55 18.02
CA PRO A 80 -12.76 4.39 17.51
C PRO A 80 -12.87 4.45 15.98
N VAL A 81 -11.98 5.22 15.31
CA VAL A 81 -11.90 5.26 13.84
C VAL A 81 -11.39 3.92 13.31
N PHE A 82 -10.36 3.38 13.93
CA PHE A 82 -9.78 2.11 13.53
C PHE A 82 -10.73 0.93 13.73
N GLU A 83 -11.51 0.91 14.82
CA GLU A 83 -12.56 -0.10 15.03
C GLU A 83 -13.62 -0.06 13.92
N LYS A 84 -14.03 1.14 13.48
CA LYS A 84 -14.95 1.31 12.35
C LYS A 84 -14.33 0.79 11.03
N LEU A 85 -13.04 1.03 10.79
CA LEU A 85 -12.34 0.49 9.63
C LEU A 85 -12.32 -1.04 9.64
N LEU A 86 -11.94 -1.66 10.76
CA LEU A 86 -11.92 -3.13 10.89
C LEU A 86 -13.30 -3.74 10.65
N THR A 87 -14.34 -3.12 11.21
CA THR A 87 -15.73 -3.56 11.04
C THR A 87 -16.17 -3.37 9.57
N GLY A 88 -15.88 -2.22 8.98
CA GLY A 88 -16.22 -1.91 7.59
C GLY A 88 -15.52 -2.83 6.59
N TRP A 89 -14.22 -3.08 6.74
CA TRP A 89 -13.49 -4.00 5.87
C TRP A 89 -14.03 -5.44 5.96
N ARG A 90 -14.38 -5.91 7.16
CA ARG A 90 -15.06 -7.20 7.32
C ARG A 90 -16.41 -7.24 6.61
N ALA A 91 -17.19 -6.17 6.72
CA ALA A 91 -18.48 -6.04 6.00
C ALA A 91 -18.32 -6.02 4.49
N GLN A 92 -17.18 -5.49 3.97
CA GLN A 92 -16.80 -5.55 2.56
C GLN A 92 -16.28 -6.94 2.12
N GLY A 93 -16.17 -7.90 3.03
CA GLY A 93 -15.70 -9.27 2.74
C GLY A 93 -14.19 -9.47 2.88
N TYR A 94 -13.45 -8.50 3.41
CA TYR A 94 -12.00 -8.68 3.62
C TYR A 94 -11.69 -9.59 4.79
N THR A 95 -10.69 -10.43 4.61
CA THR A 95 -10.02 -11.17 5.68
C THR A 95 -8.79 -10.39 6.13
N ILE A 96 -8.75 -10.01 7.41
CA ILE A 96 -7.60 -9.35 8.01
C ILE A 96 -6.50 -10.40 8.26
N THR A 97 -5.33 -10.17 7.69
CA THR A 97 -4.22 -11.13 7.74
C THR A 97 -2.88 -10.42 7.96
N THR A 98 -1.80 -11.18 8.05
CA THR A 98 -0.44 -10.63 8.21
C THR A 98 0.27 -10.46 6.87
N THR A 99 1.22 -9.53 6.77
CA THR A 99 2.09 -9.40 5.60
C THR A 99 2.88 -10.67 5.31
N ARG A 100 3.25 -11.44 6.34
CA ARG A 100 3.89 -12.77 6.19
C ARG A 100 2.99 -13.76 5.46
N ALA A 101 1.71 -13.81 5.78
CA ALA A 101 0.76 -14.70 5.10
C ALA A 101 0.56 -14.28 3.64
N ILE A 102 0.47 -12.98 3.37
CA ILE A 102 0.45 -12.45 2.00
C ILE A 102 1.71 -12.87 1.25
N PHE A 103 2.90 -12.63 1.83
CA PHE A 103 4.16 -13.01 1.21
C PHE A 103 4.25 -14.51 0.90
N ALA A 104 3.77 -15.36 1.80
CA ALA A 104 3.77 -16.80 1.61
C ALA A 104 2.86 -17.28 0.47
N SER A 105 1.80 -16.51 0.15
CA SER A 105 0.86 -16.83 -0.94
C SER A 105 1.30 -16.31 -2.31
N LEU A 106 2.36 -15.49 -2.38
CA LEU A 106 2.80 -14.88 -3.64
C LEU A 106 3.58 -15.87 -4.51
N ASP A 107 3.26 -15.91 -5.79
CA ASP A 107 4.17 -16.42 -6.80
C ASP A 107 5.25 -15.37 -7.10
N LYS A 108 6.40 -15.55 -6.47
CA LYS A 108 7.52 -14.59 -6.56
C LYS A 108 8.09 -14.48 -7.99
N ALA A 109 7.97 -15.53 -8.80
CA ALA A 109 8.45 -15.53 -10.18
C ALA A 109 7.53 -14.69 -11.09
N ALA A 110 6.25 -14.58 -10.74
CA ALA A 110 5.26 -13.81 -11.48
C ALA A 110 5.16 -12.34 -11.04
N LEU A 111 5.88 -11.92 -9.99
CA LEU A 111 5.84 -10.54 -9.53
C LEU A 111 6.33 -9.57 -10.62
N PRO A 112 5.61 -8.48 -10.88
CA PRO A 112 6.08 -7.45 -11.78
C PRO A 112 7.38 -6.83 -11.25
N ARG A 113 8.29 -6.53 -12.14
CA ARG A 113 9.50 -5.77 -11.82
C ARG A 113 9.20 -4.30 -12.03
N CYS A 114 9.26 -3.50 -10.96
CA CYS A 114 8.95 -2.07 -11.04
C CYS A 114 10.13 -1.24 -10.53
N GLU A 115 10.37 -0.11 -11.19
CA GLU A 115 11.34 0.86 -10.71
C GLU A 115 10.92 1.41 -9.34
N ILE A 116 11.88 1.68 -8.47
CA ILE A 116 11.69 2.49 -7.28
C ILE A 116 11.95 3.95 -7.66
N VAL A 117 10.98 4.80 -7.39
CA VAL A 117 11.09 6.25 -7.64
C VAL A 117 10.86 7.03 -6.36
N ARG A 118 11.48 8.21 -6.26
CA ARG A 118 11.16 9.16 -5.18
C ARG A 118 10.01 10.05 -5.61
N GLY A 119 9.05 10.25 -4.72
CA GLY A 119 7.93 11.13 -4.97
C GLY A 119 7.31 11.66 -3.70
N THR A 120 6.36 12.56 -3.87
CA THR A 120 5.56 13.15 -2.79
C THR A 120 4.16 12.56 -2.79
N LEU A 121 3.51 12.56 -1.63
CA LEU A 121 2.10 12.17 -1.48
C LEU A 121 1.31 13.35 -0.90
N PRO A 122 0.05 13.55 -1.34
CA PRO A 122 -0.84 14.51 -0.71
C PRO A 122 -0.97 14.23 0.80
N GLY A 123 -0.97 15.28 1.61
CA GLY A 123 -1.09 15.18 3.07
C GLY A 123 0.19 14.80 3.80
N ARG A 124 1.29 14.56 3.10
CA ARG A 124 2.57 14.17 3.71
C ARG A 124 3.71 15.13 3.34
N SER A 125 4.53 15.49 4.32
CA SER A 125 5.76 16.25 4.09
C SER A 125 6.90 15.34 3.63
N GLY A 126 7.80 15.88 2.80
CA GLY A 126 8.97 15.15 2.31
C GLY A 126 8.68 14.21 1.14
N THR A 127 9.64 13.33 0.85
CA THR A 127 9.56 12.34 -0.23
C THR A 127 9.57 10.93 0.33
N LEU A 128 8.91 10.03 -0.38
CA LEU A 128 8.86 8.60 -0.12
C LEU A 128 9.40 7.81 -1.31
N MET A 129 9.70 6.54 -1.06
CA MET A 129 9.90 5.56 -2.13
C MET A 129 8.55 5.06 -2.61
N LEU A 130 8.35 5.11 -3.92
CA LEU A 130 7.11 4.74 -4.59
C LEU A 130 7.40 3.64 -5.59
N GLN A 131 6.39 2.78 -5.80
CA GLN A 131 6.35 1.88 -6.94
C GLN A 131 6.24 2.71 -8.23
N GLY A 132 7.25 2.65 -9.07
CA GLY A 132 7.28 3.28 -10.38
C GLY A 132 6.70 2.39 -11.48
N ASN A 133 7.07 2.71 -12.71
CA ASN A 133 6.62 1.96 -13.87
C ASN A 133 7.21 0.54 -13.90
N PRO A 134 6.52 -0.42 -14.55
CA PRO A 134 7.09 -1.72 -14.84
C PRO A 134 8.39 -1.57 -15.62
N TYR A 135 9.43 -2.24 -15.12
CA TYR A 135 10.75 -2.23 -15.74
C TYR A 135 10.75 -3.16 -16.96
N LEU A 136 11.22 -2.69 -18.11
CA LEU A 136 11.26 -3.39 -19.39
C LEU A 136 9.91 -3.62 -20.10
N ASP A 137 8.77 -3.22 -19.58
CA ASP A 137 7.51 -3.28 -20.33
C ASP A 137 7.48 -2.33 -21.54
N ARG A 138 8.40 -1.38 -21.59
CA ARG A 138 8.58 -0.48 -22.75
C ARG A 138 8.92 -1.23 -24.05
N TRP A 139 9.46 -2.45 -23.96
CA TRP A 139 9.75 -3.29 -25.15
C TRP A 139 8.49 -3.83 -25.84
N LYS A 140 7.41 -4.03 -25.10
CA LYS A 140 6.14 -4.49 -25.67
C LYS A 140 5.40 -3.38 -26.42
N LEU A 141 5.61 -2.11 -26.05
CA LEU A 141 5.01 -0.95 -26.71
C LEU A 141 5.75 -0.53 -27.98
N ALA A 142 7.01 -0.92 -28.17
CA ALA A 142 7.80 -0.61 -29.37
C ALA A 142 7.70 -1.70 -30.46
N ALA A 143 7.06 -2.82 -30.19
CA ALA A 143 6.88 -3.96 -31.09
C ALA A 143 5.42 -4.10 -31.63
N ALA A 144 4.55 -3.15 -31.31
CA ALA A 144 3.19 -3.01 -31.86
C ALA A 144 3.10 -1.76 -32.73
#